data_7b512bf431173f9bee1d28d295fb3092
#
_entry.id   7b512bf431173f9bee1d28d295fb3092
#
_cell.length_a   1.000
_cell.length_b   1.000
_cell.length_c   1.000
_cell.angle_alpha   90.00
_cell.angle_beta   90.00
_cell.angle_gamma   90.00
#
_symmetry.space_group_name_H-M   'P 1'
#
loop_
_entity.id
_entity.type
_entity.pdbx_description
1 polymer ?
#
loop_
_entity_poly.entity_id
_entity_poly.type
_entity_poly.pdbx_seq_one_letter_code
_entity_poly.pdbx_strand_id
1 'polypeptide(L)'
;GITSNRGLCGGFNNNIIKKVNGLLAGEFSGYNTKVISVGKKANDAFKRGDKGFRPEGIGAAEDMFNDLTFDRASQLAQYLMDEFQAGKVDKVVIIYNKFINAASQDVMVEPFLPIIPTVSEGSSSTGDYIFEPSKTEIVEDMIPKSLKIQLFKGLLDSHASEHGARMTAMHKATDNASDLKRDLTLEYNKARQAAITNEILEIV
;
A
#
# COMPACT_ATOMS: atom_id res chain seq x y z
N GLY A 1 -6.97 -1.96 3.10
CA GLY A 1 -6.26 -1.31 1.98
C GLY A 1 -5.14 -0.43 2.48
N ILE A 2 -3.90 -0.75 2.09
CA ILE A 2 -2.68 -0.07 2.57
C ILE A 2 -2.19 0.90 1.49
N THR A 3 -2.25 2.20 1.77
CA THR A 3 -1.78 3.29 0.90
C THR A 3 -0.84 4.22 1.65
N SER A 4 -0.29 5.22 0.97
CA SER A 4 0.58 6.20 1.61
C SER A 4 -0.18 7.35 2.28
N ASN A 5 0.54 8.09 3.13
CA ASN A 5 0.04 9.36 3.69
C ASN A 5 0.21 10.53 2.71
N ARG A 6 1.17 10.46 1.80
CA ARG A 6 1.55 11.54 0.88
C ARG A 6 1.31 11.13 -0.57
N GLY A 7 1.12 12.11 -1.45
CA GLY A 7 1.05 11.91 -2.90
C GLY A 7 2.43 11.89 -3.57
N LEU A 8 2.41 12.14 -4.88
CA LEU A 8 3.60 12.24 -5.74
C LEU A 8 4.41 10.93 -5.84
N CYS A 9 3.74 9.79 -5.66
CA CYS A 9 4.31 8.46 -5.80
C CYS A 9 3.76 7.72 -7.05
N GLY A 10 3.51 8.48 -8.13
CA GLY A 10 2.99 7.90 -9.38
C GLY A 10 1.64 7.19 -9.19
N GLY A 11 1.51 6.00 -9.76
CA GLY A 11 0.31 5.17 -9.67
C GLY A 11 0.10 4.41 -8.36
N PHE A 12 1.04 4.46 -7.41
CA PHE A 12 1.08 3.66 -6.18
C PHE A 12 -0.26 3.62 -5.43
N ASN A 13 -0.79 4.78 -5.04
CA ASN A 13 -2.06 4.85 -4.31
C ASN A 13 -3.27 4.48 -5.17
N ASN A 14 -3.28 4.95 -6.41
CA ASN A 14 -4.40 4.75 -7.31
C ASN A 14 -4.56 3.28 -7.70
N ASN A 15 -3.48 2.54 -7.84
CA ASN A 15 -3.51 1.11 -8.13
C ASN A 15 -4.15 0.30 -6.99
N ILE A 16 -3.83 0.62 -5.72
CA ILE A 16 -4.49 0.01 -4.56
C ILE A 16 -5.99 0.34 -4.54
N ILE A 17 -6.36 1.61 -4.69
CA ILE A 17 -7.76 2.05 -4.68
C ILE A 17 -8.55 1.37 -5.81
N LYS A 18 -8.00 1.30 -7.02
CA LYS A 18 -8.61 0.58 -8.14
C LYS A 18 -8.78 -0.91 -7.85
N LYS A 19 -7.76 -1.54 -7.25
CA LYS A 19 -7.84 -2.97 -6.91
C LYS A 19 -8.91 -3.23 -5.86
N VAL A 20 -8.97 -2.41 -4.80
CA VAL A 20 -10.03 -2.49 -3.77
C VAL A 20 -11.41 -2.34 -4.41
N ASN A 21 -11.62 -1.29 -5.22
CA ASN A 21 -12.90 -1.06 -5.89
C ASN A 21 -13.26 -2.21 -6.85
N GLY A 22 -12.29 -2.76 -7.56
CA GLY A 22 -12.49 -3.92 -8.43
C GLY A 22 -12.94 -5.17 -7.66
N LEU A 23 -12.37 -5.42 -6.49
CA LEU A 23 -12.77 -6.52 -5.62
C LEU A 23 -14.16 -6.28 -5.02
N LEU A 24 -14.49 -5.05 -4.61
CA LEU A 24 -15.81 -4.70 -4.09
C LEU A 24 -16.90 -4.82 -5.14
N ALA A 25 -16.62 -4.51 -6.39
CA ALA A 25 -17.58 -4.64 -7.50
C ALA A 25 -17.67 -6.06 -8.07
N GLY A 26 -16.61 -6.85 -7.91
CA GLY A 26 -16.50 -8.22 -8.43
C GLY A 26 -16.71 -9.27 -7.34
N GLU A 27 -15.59 -9.84 -6.83
CA GLU A 27 -15.59 -10.98 -5.89
C GLU A 27 -16.44 -10.74 -4.63
N PHE A 28 -16.49 -9.50 -4.14
CA PHE A 28 -17.21 -9.17 -2.90
C PHE A 28 -18.51 -8.39 -3.10
N SER A 29 -19.06 -8.33 -4.32
CA SER A 29 -20.27 -7.53 -4.61
C SER A 29 -21.53 -8.02 -3.88
N GLY A 30 -21.59 -9.30 -3.53
CA GLY A 30 -22.71 -9.90 -2.77
C GLY A 30 -22.55 -9.88 -1.25
N TYR A 31 -21.43 -9.37 -0.73
CA TYR A 31 -21.11 -9.41 0.70
C TYR A 31 -21.19 -8.04 1.36
N ASN A 32 -21.49 -8.05 2.66
CA ASN A 32 -21.40 -6.84 3.48
C ASN A 32 -19.92 -6.53 3.77
N THR A 33 -19.27 -5.82 2.85
CA THR A 33 -17.83 -5.57 2.91
C THR A 33 -17.54 -4.20 3.50
N LYS A 34 -16.59 -4.15 4.44
CA LYS A 34 -16.05 -2.93 5.04
C LYS A 34 -14.58 -2.78 4.69
N VAL A 35 -14.14 -1.56 4.47
CA VAL A 35 -12.75 -1.24 4.11
C VAL A 35 -12.09 -0.47 5.24
N ILE A 36 -11.11 -1.08 5.89
CA ILE A 36 -10.21 -0.38 6.81
C ILE A 36 -9.10 0.26 5.99
N SER A 37 -9.00 1.58 6.08
CA SER A 37 -8.03 2.37 5.35
C SER A 37 -6.78 2.57 6.20
N VAL A 38 -5.64 2.05 5.73
CA VAL A 38 -4.32 2.34 6.28
C VAL A 38 -3.64 3.36 5.37
N GLY A 39 -3.31 4.53 5.94
CA GLY A 39 -2.81 5.68 5.18
C GLY A 39 -3.90 6.65 4.72
N LYS A 40 -3.54 7.92 4.67
CA LYS A 40 -4.48 9.03 4.40
C LYS A 40 -5.14 8.93 3.03
N LYS A 41 -4.43 8.43 2.01
CA LYS A 41 -4.96 8.36 0.64
C LYS A 41 -6.09 7.34 0.49
N ALA A 42 -6.01 6.19 1.17
CA ALA A 42 -7.13 5.25 1.23
C ALA A 42 -8.31 5.85 2.02
N ASN A 43 -8.03 6.48 3.16
CA ASN A 43 -9.07 7.12 3.96
C ASN A 43 -9.81 8.19 3.17
N ASP A 44 -9.10 9.05 2.42
CA ASP A 44 -9.71 10.08 1.57
C ASP A 44 -10.61 9.49 0.47
N ALA A 45 -10.24 8.32 -0.06
CA ALA A 45 -11.01 7.63 -1.09
C ALA A 45 -12.28 6.96 -0.55
N PHE A 46 -12.21 6.35 0.63
CA PHE A 46 -13.30 5.50 1.15
C PHE A 46 -14.14 6.14 2.24
N LYS A 47 -13.68 7.21 2.92
CA LYS A 47 -14.42 7.89 4.01
C LYS A 47 -15.78 8.46 3.61
N ARG A 48 -15.97 8.78 2.32
CA ARG A 48 -17.22 9.36 1.79
C ARG A 48 -18.24 8.31 1.35
N GLY A 49 -17.86 7.03 1.33
CA GLY A 49 -18.72 5.92 0.93
C GLY A 49 -19.16 5.09 2.12
N ASP A 50 -20.23 4.30 1.93
CA ASP A 50 -20.78 3.40 2.95
C ASP A 50 -19.84 2.23 3.31
N LYS A 51 -18.76 2.06 2.54
CA LYS A 51 -17.79 0.96 2.72
C LYS A 51 -16.63 1.30 3.65
N GLY A 52 -16.35 2.58 3.88
CA GLY A 52 -15.29 3.01 4.77
C GLY A 52 -15.60 2.64 6.23
N PHE A 53 -14.66 2.00 6.90
CA PHE A 53 -14.79 1.59 8.29
C PHE A 53 -13.58 2.01 9.11
N ARG A 54 -13.85 2.60 10.27
CA ARG A 54 -12.82 2.98 11.23
C ARG A 54 -12.98 2.10 12.47
N PRO A 55 -11.99 1.29 12.82
CA PRO A 55 -12.00 0.50 14.04
C PRO A 55 -12.09 1.40 15.29
N GLU A 56 -12.92 1.03 16.24
CA GLU A 56 -12.98 1.68 17.55
C GLU A 56 -11.89 1.14 18.48
N GLY A 57 -11.34 1.97 19.34
CA GLY A 57 -10.35 1.57 20.36
C GLY A 57 -8.92 1.39 19.84
N ILE A 58 -8.69 1.52 18.54
CA ILE A 58 -7.35 1.52 17.94
C ILE A 58 -7.04 2.95 17.48
N GLY A 59 -5.79 3.40 17.66
CA GLY A 59 -5.36 4.67 17.08
C GLY A 59 -5.66 4.71 15.58
N ALA A 60 -5.85 5.91 15.03
CA ALA A 60 -6.23 6.11 13.64
C ALA A 60 -5.35 5.29 12.69
N ALA A 61 -5.92 4.29 12.01
CA ALA A 61 -5.19 3.43 11.09
C ALA A 61 -4.63 4.24 9.90
N GLU A 62 -5.28 5.36 9.54
CA GLU A 62 -4.79 6.29 8.54
C GLU A 62 -3.48 6.98 8.93
N ASP A 63 -3.14 7.06 10.21
CA ASP A 63 -1.89 7.65 10.71
C ASP A 63 -0.79 6.63 11.02
N MET A 64 -0.99 5.37 10.66
CA MET A 64 -0.06 4.27 10.92
C MET A 64 1.38 4.58 10.45
N PHE A 65 1.52 5.22 9.28
CA PHE A 65 2.82 5.57 8.70
C PHE A 65 3.50 6.80 9.31
N ASN A 66 2.86 7.51 10.25
CA ASN A 66 3.53 8.58 10.98
C ASN A 66 4.46 8.02 12.07
N ASP A 67 4.11 6.85 12.60
CA ASP A 67 4.88 6.10 13.58
C ASP A 67 4.65 4.60 13.34
N LEU A 68 5.37 4.03 12.37
CA LEU A 68 5.24 2.63 11.97
C LEU A 68 6.03 1.74 12.92
N THR A 69 5.36 1.29 13.98
CA THR A 69 5.90 0.36 14.98
C THR A 69 5.18 -0.99 14.91
N PHE A 70 5.88 -2.03 15.35
CA PHE A 70 5.28 -3.36 15.45
C PHE A 70 4.10 -3.40 16.42
N ASP A 71 4.15 -2.62 17.49
CA ASP A 71 3.07 -2.57 18.49
C ASP A 71 1.77 -2.02 17.90
N ARG A 72 1.82 -0.95 17.10
CA ARG A 72 0.64 -0.41 16.42
C ARG A 72 0.07 -1.38 15.38
N ALA A 73 0.95 -2.02 14.62
CA ALA A 73 0.54 -3.06 13.67
C ALA A 73 -0.10 -4.26 14.40
N SER A 74 0.47 -4.66 15.55
CA SER A 74 -0.04 -5.74 16.38
C SER A 74 -1.42 -5.45 16.97
N GLN A 75 -1.68 -4.20 17.37
CA GLN A 75 -3.01 -3.78 17.84
C GLN A 75 -4.06 -3.91 16.74
N LEU A 76 -3.73 -3.49 15.51
CA LEU A 76 -4.65 -3.65 14.37
C LEU A 76 -4.88 -5.13 14.03
N ALA A 77 -3.81 -5.94 14.03
CA ALA A 77 -3.92 -7.39 13.79
C ALA A 77 -4.77 -8.07 14.87
N GLN A 78 -4.57 -7.70 16.15
CA GLN A 78 -5.34 -8.23 17.26
C GLN A 78 -6.82 -7.90 17.12
N TYR A 79 -7.14 -6.66 16.81
CA TYR A 79 -8.54 -6.24 16.56
C TYR A 79 -9.19 -7.08 15.45
N LEU A 80 -8.49 -7.32 14.34
CA LEU A 80 -9.02 -8.14 13.24
C LEU A 80 -9.24 -9.59 13.64
N MET A 81 -8.36 -10.15 14.46
CA MET A 81 -8.51 -11.50 15.01
C MET A 81 -9.70 -11.59 15.98
N ASP A 82 -9.87 -10.60 16.86
CA ASP A 82 -10.96 -10.55 17.82
C ASP A 82 -12.33 -10.42 17.14
N GLU A 83 -12.45 -9.57 16.10
CA GLU A 83 -13.68 -9.43 15.31
C GLU A 83 -14.01 -10.72 14.52
N PHE A 84 -12.98 -11.42 14.04
CA PHE A 84 -13.13 -12.71 13.37
C PHE A 84 -13.58 -13.82 14.37
N GLN A 85 -12.96 -13.91 15.55
CA GLN A 85 -13.33 -14.86 16.58
C GLN A 85 -14.72 -14.61 17.14
N ALA A 86 -15.12 -13.35 17.21
CA ALA A 86 -16.48 -12.95 17.62
C ALA A 86 -17.55 -13.27 16.54
N GLY A 87 -17.17 -13.80 15.38
CA GLY A 87 -18.09 -14.10 14.27
C GLY A 87 -18.70 -12.88 13.59
N LYS A 88 -18.13 -11.68 13.80
CA LYS A 88 -18.62 -10.45 13.15
C LYS A 88 -18.08 -10.29 11.73
N VAL A 89 -16.98 -10.98 11.41
CA VAL A 89 -16.29 -10.95 10.13
C VAL A 89 -15.93 -12.36 9.71
N ASP A 90 -16.30 -12.76 8.50
CA ASP A 90 -16.06 -14.12 7.95
C ASP A 90 -14.72 -14.20 7.20
N LYS A 91 -14.26 -13.09 6.61
CA LYS A 91 -13.05 -13.06 5.80
C LYS A 91 -12.34 -11.72 5.93
N VAL A 92 -11.03 -11.75 6.07
CA VAL A 92 -10.17 -10.56 6.07
C VAL A 92 -9.10 -10.72 4.99
N VAL A 93 -8.94 -9.66 4.17
CA VAL A 93 -7.97 -9.63 3.08
C VAL A 93 -7.13 -8.36 3.19
N ILE A 94 -5.83 -8.49 3.06
CA ILE A 94 -4.89 -7.37 3.04
C ILE A 94 -4.53 -7.04 1.59
N ILE A 95 -4.62 -5.77 1.23
CA ILE A 95 -4.27 -5.27 -0.10
C ILE A 95 -3.16 -4.23 0.07
N TYR A 96 -1.99 -4.51 -0.51
CA TYR A 96 -0.81 -3.67 -0.38
C TYR A 96 0.08 -3.76 -1.62
N ASN A 97 1.05 -2.85 -1.75
CA ASN A 97 2.08 -2.94 -2.79
C ASN A 97 3.29 -3.67 -2.23
N LYS A 98 3.57 -4.84 -2.81
CA LYS A 98 4.80 -5.61 -2.53
C LYS A 98 5.98 -4.93 -3.21
N PHE A 99 7.06 -4.77 -2.48
CA PHE A 99 8.30 -4.24 -3.02
C PHE A 99 9.04 -5.31 -3.83
N ILE A 100 9.29 -5.04 -5.12
CA ILE A 100 10.13 -5.87 -5.98
C ILE A 100 11.46 -5.15 -6.18
N ASN A 101 11.40 -3.92 -6.65
CA ASN A 101 12.55 -3.02 -6.78
C ASN A 101 12.05 -1.56 -6.77
N ALA A 102 12.98 -0.61 -6.78
CA ALA A 102 12.63 0.81 -6.73
C ALA A 102 11.74 1.28 -7.89
N ALA A 103 11.83 0.64 -9.06
CA ALA A 103 11.07 0.99 -10.26
C ALA A 103 9.77 0.21 -10.41
N SER A 104 9.65 -0.96 -9.76
CA SER A 104 8.52 -1.89 -9.93
C SER A 104 7.96 -2.33 -8.59
N GLN A 105 6.65 -2.16 -8.43
CA GLN A 105 5.87 -2.63 -7.29
C GLN A 105 4.69 -3.42 -7.83
N ASP A 106 4.28 -4.44 -7.09
CA ASP A 106 3.14 -5.29 -7.46
C ASP A 106 2.03 -5.20 -6.41
N VAL A 107 0.78 -5.09 -6.89
CA VAL A 107 -0.38 -5.01 -6.00
C VAL A 107 -0.76 -6.42 -5.56
N MET A 108 -0.46 -6.74 -4.31
CA MET A 108 -0.81 -8.02 -3.71
C MET A 108 -2.17 -7.97 -3.04
N VAL A 109 -2.90 -9.08 -3.17
CA VAL A 109 -4.14 -9.38 -2.47
C VAL A 109 -3.87 -10.64 -1.67
N GLU A 110 -3.69 -10.48 -0.37
CA GLU A 110 -3.26 -11.56 0.50
C GLU A 110 -4.37 -11.92 1.49
N PRO A 111 -4.82 -13.20 1.55
CA PRO A 111 -5.77 -13.62 2.57
C PRO A 111 -5.10 -13.53 3.95
N PHE A 112 -5.82 -12.93 4.89
CA PHE A 112 -5.37 -12.79 6.27
C PHE A 112 -6.13 -13.75 7.20
N LEU A 113 -7.45 -13.76 7.07
CA LEU A 113 -8.35 -14.66 7.79
C LEU A 113 -9.45 -15.17 6.86
N PRO A 114 -9.87 -16.45 6.94
CA PRO A 114 -9.24 -17.52 7.70
C PRO A 114 -7.86 -17.90 7.17
N ILE A 115 -7.06 -18.59 8.01
CA ILE A 115 -5.78 -19.12 7.59
C ILE A 115 -6.03 -20.30 6.66
N ILE A 116 -5.56 -20.19 5.41
CA ILE A 116 -5.66 -21.26 4.42
C ILE A 116 -4.40 -22.11 4.54
N PRO A 117 -4.54 -23.41 4.91
CA PRO A 117 -3.40 -24.30 4.95
C PRO A 117 -2.77 -24.42 3.55
N THR A 118 -1.51 -24.10 3.42
CA THR A 118 -0.74 -24.44 2.22
C THR A 118 -0.48 -25.95 2.23
N VAL A 119 -1.22 -26.69 1.43
CA VAL A 119 -0.91 -28.09 1.17
C VAL A 119 0.32 -28.10 0.27
N SER A 120 1.49 -28.32 0.84
CA SER A 120 2.69 -28.61 0.06
C SER A 120 2.51 -30.00 -0.56
N GLU A 121 2.16 -30.06 -1.83
CA GLU A 121 2.23 -31.28 -2.62
C GLU A 121 3.70 -31.72 -2.69
N GLY A 122 4.08 -32.73 -1.92
CA GLY A 122 5.29 -33.49 -2.23
C GLY A 122 6.40 -33.61 -1.19
N SER A 123 6.16 -33.58 0.10
CA SER A 123 7.10 -34.23 1.02
C SER A 123 6.38 -34.76 2.25
N SER A 124 5.99 -36.03 2.17
CA SER A 124 5.66 -36.84 3.35
C SER A 124 6.95 -37.25 4.08
N SER A 125 7.79 -36.31 4.45
CA SER A 125 8.75 -36.51 5.49
C SER A 125 8.07 -36.12 6.80
N THR A 126 7.25 -37.01 7.33
CA THR A 126 6.81 -36.97 8.71
C THR A 126 8.03 -37.25 9.59
N GLY A 127 8.90 -36.24 9.75
CA GLY A 127 9.86 -36.28 10.83
C GLY A 127 9.09 -36.31 12.16
N ASP A 128 9.39 -37.26 13.03
CA ASP A 128 8.87 -37.25 14.40
C ASP A 128 9.46 -36.05 15.12
N TYR A 129 8.67 -34.98 15.22
CA TYR A 129 9.03 -33.79 16.00
C TYR A 129 8.54 -33.94 17.45
N ILE A 130 9.43 -33.71 18.40
CA ILE A 130 9.10 -33.59 19.80
C ILE A 130 8.67 -32.15 20.07
N PHE A 131 7.45 -31.96 20.60
CA PHE A 131 6.89 -30.65 20.90
C PHE A 131 6.97 -30.41 22.42
N GLU A 132 7.61 -29.31 22.82
CA GLU A 132 7.65 -28.83 24.20
C GLU A 132 7.14 -27.38 24.27
N PRO A 133 6.17 -27.08 25.15
CA PRO A 133 5.49 -27.91 26.13
C PRO A 133 4.44 -28.86 25.52
N SER A 134 3.67 -28.39 24.53
CA SER A 134 2.69 -29.19 23.79
C SER A 134 2.44 -28.60 22.41
N LYS A 135 2.04 -29.46 21.46
CA LYS A 135 1.70 -28.99 20.10
C LYS A 135 0.59 -27.92 20.12
N THR A 136 -0.41 -28.08 20.98
CA THR A 136 -1.56 -27.16 21.08
C THR A 136 -1.13 -25.80 21.59
N GLU A 137 -0.37 -25.73 22.67
CA GLU A 137 0.12 -24.46 23.23
C GLU A 137 1.04 -23.72 22.26
N ILE A 138 1.91 -24.43 21.54
CA ILE A 138 2.77 -23.85 20.52
C ILE A 138 1.92 -23.22 19.40
N VAL A 139 0.90 -23.93 18.92
CA VAL A 139 0.04 -23.45 17.84
C VAL A 139 -0.78 -22.22 18.29
N GLU A 140 -1.32 -22.24 19.51
CA GLU A 140 -2.08 -21.12 20.09
C GLU A 140 -1.24 -19.86 20.27
N ASP A 141 0.04 -19.98 20.57
CA ASP A 141 0.95 -18.83 20.69
C ASP A 141 1.51 -18.38 19.33
N MET A 142 1.84 -19.30 18.44
CA MET A 142 2.49 -19.00 17.16
C MET A 142 1.53 -18.39 16.13
N ILE A 143 0.27 -18.83 16.08
CA ILE A 143 -0.69 -18.32 15.08
C ILE A 143 -0.91 -16.82 15.22
N PRO A 144 -1.26 -16.27 16.40
CA PRO A 144 -1.43 -14.83 16.56
C PRO A 144 -0.15 -14.04 16.25
N LYS A 145 1.02 -14.56 16.67
CA LYS A 145 2.31 -13.92 16.36
C LYS A 145 2.59 -13.90 14.87
N SER A 146 2.33 -15.00 14.17
CA SER A 146 2.51 -15.11 12.72
C SER A 146 1.64 -14.10 11.97
N LEU A 147 0.35 -13.97 12.34
CA LEU A 147 -0.56 -13.01 11.75
C LEU A 147 -0.11 -11.56 12.00
N LYS A 148 0.33 -11.24 13.21
CA LYS A 148 0.89 -9.90 13.52
C LYS A 148 2.11 -9.58 12.65
N ILE A 149 3.00 -10.55 12.47
CA ILE A 149 4.19 -10.42 11.61
C ILE A 149 3.77 -10.27 10.14
N GLN A 150 2.79 -11.03 9.66
CA GLN A 150 2.27 -10.95 8.29
C GLN A 150 1.74 -9.55 7.97
N LEU A 151 0.90 -9.00 8.85
CA LEU A 151 0.40 -7.63 8.68
C LEU A 151 1.53 -6.61 8.71
N PHE A 152 2.45 -6.71 9.66
CA PHE A 152 3.58 -5.78 9.77
C PHE A 152 4.50 -5.85 8.56
N LYS A 153 4.77 -7.05 8.03
CA LYS A 153 5.51 -7.24 6.77
C LYS A 153 4.82 -6.52 5.61
N GLY A 154 3.51 -6.68 5.44
CA GLY A 154 2.76 -5.99 4.39
C GLY A 154 2.83 -4.46 4.51
N LEU A 155 2.84 -3.93 5.74
CA LEU A 155 3.03 -2.50 6.01
C LEU A 155 4.44 -2.02 5.64
N LEU A 156 5.48 -2.78 6.00
CA LEU A 156 6.87 -2.48 5.66
C LEU A 156 7.11 -2.53 4.15
N ASP A 157 6.61 -3.57 3.48
CA ASP A 157 6.71 -3.72 2.03
C ASP A 157 6.03 -2.54 1.31
N SER A 158 4.85 -2.17 1.76
CA SER A 158 4.13 -1.00 1.21
C SER A 158 4.88 0.30 1.45
N HIS A 159 5.50 0.48 2.62
CA HIS A 159 6.28 1.68 2.95
C HIS A 159 7.54 1.78 2.06
N ALA A 160 8.27 0.68 1.90
CA ALA A 160 9.42 0.62 1.01
C ALA A 160 9.03 0.89 -0.46
N SER A 161 7.92 0.31 -0.91
CA SER A 161 7.35 0.51 -2.25
C SER A 161 6.95 1.96 -2.50
N GLU A 162 6.37 2.64 -1.51
CA GLU A 162 6.03 4.07 -1.57
C GLU A 162 7.26 4.94 -1.85
N HIS A 163 8.34 4.69 -1.12
CA HIS A 163 9.59 5.44 -1.29
C HIS A 163 10.22 5.19 -2.67
N GLY A 164 10.26 3.94 -3.14
CA GLY A 164 10.73 3.58 -4.47
C GLY A 164 9.91 4.24 -5.58
N ALA A 165 8.58 4.15 -5.49
CA ALA A 165 7.67 4.78 -6.45
C ALA A 165 7.82 6.31 -6.50
N ARG A 166 7.98 6.94 -5.33
CA ARG A 166 8.21 8.39 -5.24
C ARG A 166 9.53 8.77 -5.87
N MET A 167 10.61 8.06 -5.57
CA MET A 167 11.93 8.31 -6.16
C MET A 167 11.86 8.26 -7.69
N THR A 168 11.27 7.21 -8.25
CA THR A 168 11.12 7.06 -9.71
C THR A 168 10.26 8.17 -10.32
N ALA A 169 9.16 8.55 -9.66
CA ALA A 169 8.29 9.63 -10.13
C ALA A 169 9.01 10.99 -10.11
N MET A 170 9.84 11.26 -9.09
CA MET A 170 10.61 12.49 -8.98
C MET A 170 11.75 12.57 -10.01
N HIS A 171 12.43 11.46 -10.30
CA HIS A 171 13.41 11.41 -11.39
C HIS A 171 12.78 11.78 -12.73
N LYS A 172 11.65 11.15 -13.09
CA LYS A 172 10.92 11.50 -14.32
C LYS A 172 10.48 12.95 -14.36
N ALA A 173 10.04 13.49 -13.23
CA ALA A 173 9.64 14.90 -13.15
C ALA A 173 10.84 15.85 -13.36
N THR A 174 12.00 15.51 -12.81
CA THR A 174 13.23 16.28 -12.97
C THR A 174 13.73 16.26 -14.42
N ASP A 175 13.71 15.09 -15.07
CA ASP A 175 14.08 14.94 -16.47
C ASP A 175 13.16 15.78 -17.37
N ASN A 176 11.85 15.66 -17.20
CA ASN A 176 10.86 16.47 -17.94
C ASN A 176 11.06 17.98 -17.72
N ALA A 177 11.34 18.40 -16.49
CA ALA A 177 11.61 19.80 -16.19
C ALA A 177 12.89 20.31 -16.84
N SER A 178 13.91 19.48 -16.92
CA SER A 178 15.19 19.81 -17.58
C SER A 178 15.00 19.97 -19.09
N ASP A 179 14.24 19.10 -19.73
CA ASP A 179 13.91 19.19 -21.14
C ASP A 179 13.09 20.45 -21.44
N LEU A 180 12.06 20.72 -20.67
CA LEU A 180 11.24 21.91 -20.80
C LEU A 180 12.07 23.20 -20.62
N LYS A 181 12.97 23.22 -19.63
CA LYS A 181 13.87 24.34 -19.41
C LYS A 181 14.77 24.58 -20.64
N ARG A 182 15.30 23.52 -21.24
CA ARG A 182 16.12 23.62 -22.45
C ARG A 182 15.33 24.23 -23.63
N ASP A 183 14.11 23.73 -23.84
CA ASP A 183 13.27 24.20 -24.96
C ASP A 183 12.85 25.66 -24.77
N LEU A 184 12.44 26.04 -23.56
CA LEU A 184 12.13 27.43 -23.24
C LEU A 184 13.35 28.36 -23.37
N THR A 185 14.56 27.89 -23.05
CA THR A 185 15.78 28.67 -23.24
C THR A 185 16.07 28.91 -24.72
N LEU A 186 15.82 27.92 -25.57
CA LEU A 186 15.96 28.07 -27.03
C LEU A 186 14.93 29.07 -27.60
N GLU A 187 13.68 28.97 -27.19
CA GLU A 187 12.62 29.93 -27.60
C GLU A 187 12.95 31.35 -27.13
N TYR A 188 13.35 31.51 -25.87
CA TYR A 188 13.76 32.81 -25.34
C TYR A 188 14.90 33.42 -26.16
N ASN A 189 15.95 32.65 -26.48
CA ASN A 189 17.08 33.13 -27.28
C ASN A 189 16.65 33.51 -28.71
N LYS A 190 15.76 32.74 -29.35
CA LYS A 190 15.20 33.08 -30.66
C LYS A 190 14.39 34.38 -30.61
N ALA A 191 13.50 34.54 -29.63
CA ALA A 191 12.70 35.75 -29.44
C ALA A 191 13.60 36.97 -29.18
N ARG A 192 14.62 36.80 -28.30
CA ARG A 192 15.59 37.85 -28.04
C ARG A 192 16.35 38.27 -29.30
N GLN A 193 16.83 37.34 -30.12
CA GLN A 193 17.50 37.64 -31.38
C GLN A 193 16.56 38.35 -32.34
N ALA A 194 15.30 37.93 -32.47
CA ALA A 194 14.32 38.56 -33.32
C ALA A 194 14.04 40.00 -32.86
N ALA A 195 13.90 40.25 -31.53
CA ALA A 195 13.71 41.58 -30.98
C ALA A 195 14.89 42.52 -31.30
N ILE A 196 16.12 42.06 -31.05
CA ILE A 196 17.35 42.80 -31.37
C ILE A 196 17.42 43.12 -32.87
N THR A 197 17.07 42.15 -33.73
CA THR A 197 17.10 42.38 -35.19
C THR A 197 16.06 43.41 -35.61
N ASN A 198 14.86 43.38 -35.04
CA ASN A 198 13.84 44.36 -35.33
C ASN A 198 14.24 45.77 -34.84
N GLU A 199 14.82 45.89 -33.65
CA GLU A 199 15.34 47.16 -33.16
C GLU A 199 16.43 47.74 -34.07
N ILE A 200 17.32 46.91 -34.60
CA ILE A 200 18.36 47.31 -35.56
C ILE A 200 17.73 47.78 -36.87
N LEU A 201 16.70 47.08 -37.37
CA LEU A 201 15.99 47.46 -38.59
C LEU A 201 15.20 48.74 -38.49
N GLU A 202 14.74 49.13 -37.30
CA GLU A 202 14.04 50.40 -37.03
C GLU A 202 15.01 51.59 -36.99
N ILE A 203 16.29 51.37 -36.79
CA ILE A 203 17.34 52.41 -36.70
C ILE A 203 17.94 52.73 -38.07
N VAL A 204 17.80 51.85 -39.03
CA VAL A 204 18.31 52.00 -40.41
C VAL A 204 17.19 52.53 -41.33
#